data_dc9ea17a3bdaa6dc29e65f0622e8634b
#
_entry.id   dc9ea17a3bdaa6dc29e65f0622e8634b
#
_cell.length_a   1.000
_cell.length_b   1.000
_cell.length_c   1.000
_cell.angle_alpha   90.00
_cell.angle_beta   90.00
_cell.angle_gamma   90.00
#
_symmetry.space_group_name_H-M   'P 1'
#
loop_
_entity.id
_entity.type
_entity.pdbx_description
1 polymer ?
#
loop_
_entity_poly.entity_id
_entity_poly.type
_entity_poly.pdbx_seq_one_letter_code
_entity_poly.pdbx_strand_id
1 'polypeptide(L)'
;TAEKRILDSGLSCTILRATQFHVLMARAFEKLLRFRAAPVVKGWLVQPVDEGEVAERLVDLVSSRPQGRVPDFAGPHVLSVGEMAEQYADHHNRNILLLGMPPVGRVLRAYAAGLNTNLEADLGSISWSEWLDAHD
;
A
#
# COMPACT_ATOMS: atom_id res chain seq x y z
N THR A 1 19.89 8.46 -0.38
CA THR A 1 18.42 8.67 -0.51
C THR A 1 18.06 10.11 -0.16
N ALA A 2 16.88 10.59 -0.58
CA ALA A 2 16.38 11.93 -0.24
C ALA A 2 16.29 12.13 1.28
N GLU A 3 15.73 11.15 2.00
CA GLU A 3 15.65 11.17 3.47
C GLU A 3 16.99 11.36 4.14
N LYS A 4 18.03 10.63 3.69
CA LYS A 4 19.36 10.78 4.25
C LYS A 4 19.88 12.20 4.11
N ARG A 5 19.64 12.85 2.96
CA ARG A 5 20.03 14.25 2.73
C ARG A 5 19.31 15.21 3.67
N ILE A 6 18.01 14.96 3.92
CA ILE A 6 17.22 15.77 4.85
C ILE A 6 17.76 15.61 6.28
N LEU A 7 17.97 14.39 6.72
CA LEU A 7 18.51 14.12 8.07
C LEU A 7 19.93 14.69 8.26
N ASP A 8 20.78 14.56 7.24
CA ASP A 8 22.17 15.06 7.26
C ASP A 8 22.25 16.60 7.16
N SER A 9 21.15 17.29 6.74
CA SER A 9 21.12 18.76 6.59
C SER A 9 21.02 19.52 7.91
N GLY A 10 20.74 18.84 9.02
CA GLY A 10 20.53 19.47 10.32
C GLY A 10 19.18 20.21 10.48
N LEU A 11 18.29 20.09 9.50
CA LEU A 11 16.94 20.66 9.59
C LEU A 11 16.12 19.89 10.62
N SER A 12 15.35 20.62 11.44
CA SER A 12 14.36 20.02 12.32
C SER A 12 13.20 19.48 11.50
N CYS A 13 13.09 18.16 11.36
CA CYS A 13 12.07 17.51 10.54
C CYS A 13 11.47 16.29 11.23
N THR A 14 10.30 15.87 10.74
CA THR A 14 9.71 14.56 11.04
C THR A 14 9.47 13.84 9.70
N ILE A 15 9.90 12.60 9.60
CA ILE A 15 9.75 11.78 8.39
C ILE A 15 8.86 10.59 8.75
N LEU A 16 7.67 10.55 8.13
CA LEU A 16 6.77 9.42 8.15
C LEU A 16 6.82 8.71 6.80
N ARG A 17 6.97 7.41 6.80
CA ARG A 17 6.77 6.57 5.62
C ARG A 17 5.44 5.85 5.75
N ALA A 18 4.69 5.81 4.67
CA ALA A 18 3.49 4.99 4.58
C ALA A 18 3.67 3.91 3.51
N THR A 19 2.98 2.80 3.67
CA THR A 19 2.89 1.77 2.65
C THR A 19 1.97 2.20 1.50
N GLN A 20 1.53 1.30 0.63
CA GLN A 20 0.69 1.61 -0.53
C GLN A 20 -0.69 2.08 -0.08
N PHE A 21 -1.22 3.14 -0.67
CA PHE A 21 -2.57 3.62 -0.37
C PHE A 21 -3.65 2.77 -1.05
N HIS A 22 -4.76 2.53 -0.36
CA HIS A 22 -5.93 1.84 -0.91
C HIS A 22 -6.42 2.50 -2.21
N VAL A 23 -6.54 3.82 -2.24
CA VAL A 23 -6.98 4.56 -3.44
C VAL A 23 -6.08 4.34 -4.65
N LEU A 24 -4.77 4.19 -4.47
CA LEU A 24 -3.84 3.91 -5.58
C LEU A 24 -4.02 2.50 -6.12
N MET A 25 -4.26 1.53 -5.24
CA MET A 25 -4.56 0.16 -5.62
C MET A 25 -5.88 0.07 -6.38
N ALA A 26 -6.94 0.74 -5.89
CA ALA A 26 -8.23 0.80 -6.56
C ALA A 26 -8.12 1.40 -7.97
N ARG A 27 -7.43 2.53 -8.12
CA ARG A 27 -7.18 3.15 -9.43
C ARG A 27 -6.38 2.26 -10.39
N ALA A 28 -5.44 1.49 -9.86
CA ALA A 28 -4.68 0.53 -10.65
C ALA A 28 -5.59 -0.61 -11.14
N PHE A 29 -6.44 -1.15 -10.25
CA PHE A 29 -7.40 -2.20 -10.60
C PHE A 29 -8.50 -1.70 -11.54
N GLU A 30 -9.02 -0.50 -11.35
CA GLU A 30 -9.97 0.12 -12.26
C GLU A 30 -9.46 0.09 -13.72
N LYS A 31 -8.19 0.40 -13.91
CA LYS A 31 -7.55 0.38 -15.25
C LYS A 31 -7.24 -1.03 -15.73
N LEU A 32 -6.67 -1.86 -14.86
CA LEU A 32 -6.23 -3.21 -15.19
C LEU A 32 -7.40 -4.14 -15.50
N LEU A 33 -8.47 -4.04 -14.70
CA LEU A 33 -9.64 -4.91 -14.77
C LEU A 33 -10.72 -4.44 -15.76
N ARG A 34 -10.38 -3.50 -16.65
CA ARG A 34 -11.25 -3.09 -17.77
C ARG A 34 -11.45 -4.21 -18.80
N PHE A 35 -10.52 -5.14 -18.85
CA PHE A 35 -10.53 -6.27 -19.76
C PHE A 35 -11.05 -7.53 -19.03
N ARG A 36 -11.50 -8.52 -19.81
CA ARG A 36 -11.99 -9.81 -19.27
C ARG A 36 -10.88 -10.71 -18.69
N ALA A 37 -9.63 -10.39 -18.97
CA ALA A 37 -8.47 -11.08 -18.43
C ALA A 37 -7.40 -10.04 -18.07
N ALA A 38 -6.76 -10.21 -16.92
CA ALA A 38 -5.73 -9.31 -16.44
C ALA A 38 -4.51 -10.08 -15.90
N PRO A 39 -3.28 -9.67 -16.26
CA PRO A 39 -2.08 -10.27 -15.71
C PRO A 39 -1.85 -9.80 -14.27
N VAL A 40 -1.53 -10.72 -13.38
CA VAL A 40 -1.16 -10.44 -11.99
C VAL A 40 0.12 -11.18 -11.64
N VAL A 41 1.08 -10.50 -11.01
CA VAL A 41 2.32 -11.13 -10.57
C VAL A 41 2.06 -11.97 -9.33
N LYS A 42 2.32 -13.26 -9.41
CA LYS A 42 2.14 -14.20 -8.30
C LYS A 42 3.03 -13.83 -7.11
N GLY A 43 2.42 -13.83 -5.93
CA GLY A 43 3.12 -13.59 -4.67
C GLY A 43 3.57 -12.15 -4.45
N TRP A 44 3.20 -11.19 -5.30
CA TRP A 44 3.48 -9.78 -5.03
C TRP A 44 2.67 -9.33 -3.82
N LEU A 45 3.37 -9.18 -2.69
CA LEU A 45 2.78 -8.79 -1.41
C LEU A 45 2.78 -7.27 -1.26
N VAL A 46 1.70 -6.76 -0.71
CA VAL A 46 1.47 -5.37 -0.35
C VAL A 46 0.79 -5.29 1.01
N GLN A 47 0.91 -4.16 1.67
CA GLN A 47 0.28 -3.89 2.97
C GLN A 47 -0.44 -2.54 2.89
N PRO A 48 -1.56 -2.48 2.16
CA PRO A 48 -2.19 -1.22 1.80
C PRO A 48 -2.84 -0.55 3.01
N VAL A 49 -2.74 0.77 3.07
CA VAL A 49 -3.19 1.63 4.17
C VAL A 49 -4.18 2.68 3.68
N ASP A 50 -5.09 3.08 4.55
CA ASP A 50 -6.03 4.17 4.27
C ASP A 50 -5.32 5.53 4.28
N GLU A 51 -5.60 6.36 3.28
CA GLU A 51 -5.02 7.69 3.14
C GLU A 51 -5.50 8.67 4.20
N GLY A 52 -6.73 8.50 4.71
CA GLY A 52 -7.29 9.30 5.79
C GLY A 52 -6.56 9.05 7.10
N GLU A 53 -6.31 7.79 7.45
CA GLU A 53 -5.54 7.42 8.65
C GLU A 53 -4.11 7.98 8.58
N VAL A 54 -3.47 7.95 7.41
CA VAL A 54 -2.14 8.57 7.22
C VAL A 54 -2.20 10.08 7.39
N ALA A 55 -3.25 10.73 6.88
CA ALA A 55 -3.45 12.16 7.04
C ALA A 55 -3.65 12.55 8.52
N GLU A 56 -4.46 11.81 9.28
CA GLU A 56 -4.63 12.00 10.72
C GLU A 56 -3.30 11.84 11.46
N ARG A 57 -2.54 10.81 11.15
CA ARG A 57 -1.20 10.59 11.73
C ARG A 57 -0.25 11.75 11.43
N LEU A 58 -0.30 12.31 10.23
CA LEU A 58 0.51 13.50 9.87
C LEU A 58 0.09 14.74 10.65
N VAL A 59 -1.21 14.96 10.89
CA VAL A 59 -1.71 16.07 11.70
C VAL A 59 -1.18 15.97 13.14
N ASP A 60 -1.20 14.79 13.73
CA ASP A 60 -0.65 14.55 15.07
C ASP A 60 0.85 14.87 15.13
N LEU A 61 1.60 14.44 14.10
CA LEU A 61 3.04 14.69 14.03
C LEU A 61 3.38 16.17 13.82
N VAL A 62 2.59 16.90 13.05
CA VAL A 62 2.77 18.36 12.86
C VAL A 62 2.53 19.13 14.15
N SER A 63 1.61 18.65 14.99
CA SER A 63 1.29 19.25 16.30
C SER A 63 2.34 18.95 17.35
N SER A 64 3.29 18.08 17.08
CA SER A 64 4.36 17.68 17.99
C SER A 64 5.72 18.32 17.65
N ARG A 65 6.70 18.16 18.53
CA ARG A 65 8.08 18.56 18.22
C ARG A 65 8.67 17.66 17.14
N PRO A 66 9.60 18.18 16.29
CA PRO A 66 10.32 17.37 15.32
C PRO A 66 10.98 16.14 15.95
N GLN A 67 10.74 14.97 15.37
CA GLN A 67 11.14 13.67 15.93
C GLN A 67 12.15 12.91 15.05
N GLY A 68 12.59 13.52 13.92
CA GLY A 68 13.40 12.81 12.94
C GLY A 68 12.57 11.74 12.21
N ARG A 69 13.11 10.54 12.07
CA ARG A 69 12.36 9.43 11.47
C ARG A 69 11.52 8.74 12.54
N VAL A 70 10.21 8.75 12.34
CA VAL A 70 9.24 8.00 13.14
C VAL A 70 9.00 6.60 12.56
N PRO A 71 8.37 5.67 13.30
CA PRO A 71 7.96 4.37 12.74
C PRO A 71 7.15 4.53 11.45
N ASP A 72 7.33 3.60 10.54
CA ASP A 72 6.53 3.55 9.31
C ASP A 72 5.06 3.32 9.66
N PHE A 73 4.13 3.73 8.82
CA PHE A 73 2.71 3.51 8.99
C PHE A 73 2.18 2.62 7.88
N ALA A 74 1.52 1.53 8.23
CA ALA A 74 1.11 0.49 7.30
C ALA A 74 -0.34 0.07 7.52
N GLY A 75 -0.94 -0.55 6.52
CA GLY A 75 -2.27 -1.12 6.68
C GLY A 75 -2.31 -2.35 7.60
N PRO A 76 -3.51 -2.74 8.06
CA PRO A 76 -3.67 -3.80 9.06
C PRO A 76 -3.31 -5.20 8.52
N HIS A 77 -3.40 -5.41 7.22
CA HIS A 77 -3.21 -6.72 6.60
C HIS A 77 -2.20 -6.71 5.46
N VAL A 78 -1.41 -7.76 5.39
CA VAL A 78 -0.59 -8.08 4.22
C VAL A 78 -1.44 -8.93 3.27
N LEU A 79 -1.59 -8.47 2.03
CA LEU A 79 -2.36 -9.13 0.97
C LEU A 79 -1.50 -9.32 -0.26
N SER A 80 -1.78 -10.32 -1.07
CA SER A 80 -1.23 -10.36 -2.43
C SER A 80 -2.03 -9.42 -3.34
N VAL A 81 -1.37 -8.90 -4.35
CA VAL A 81 -2.04 -8.09 -5.39
C VAL A 81 -3.15 -8.89 -6.08
N GLY A 82 -2.99 -10.23 -6.17
CA GLY A 82 -4.01 -11.13 -6.69
C GLY A 82 -5.28 -11.14 -5.85
N GLU A 83 -5.15 -11.38 -4.54
CA GLU A 83 -6.28 -11.34 -3.59
C GLU A 83 -7.00 -9.99 -3.60
N MET A 84 -6.26 -8.90 -3.64
CA MET A 84 -6.85 -7.57 -3.74
C MET A 84 -7.62 -7.36 -5.05
N ALA A 85 -7.07 -7.85 -6.16
CA ALA A 85 -7.72 -7.77 -7.47
C ALA A 85 -9.02 -8.61 -7.54
N GLU A 86 -9.02 -9.79 -6.92
CA GLU A 86 -10.21 -10.64 -6.78
C GLU A 86 -11.28 -9.93 -5.97
N GLN A 87 -10.95 -9.42 -4.78
CA GLN A 87 -11.88 -8.67 -3.93
C GLN A 87 -12.45 -7.43 -4.64
N TYR A 88 -11.61 -6.70 -5.38
CA TYR A 88 -12.04 -5.56 -6.18
C TYR A 88 -13.02 -5.97 -7.29
N ALA A 89 -12.73 -7.07 -7.99
CA ALA A 89 -13.59 -7.58 -9.06
C ALA A 89 -14.93 -8.06 -8.52
N ASP A 90 -14.93 -8.80 -7.41
CA ASP A 90 -16.12 -9.30 -6.75
C ASP A 90 -17.01 -8.15 -6.24
N HIS A 91 -16.43 -7.16 -5.59
CA HIS A 91 -17.11 -5.96 -5.09
C HIS A 91 -17.86 -5.22 -6.22
N HIS A 92 -17.22 -5.09 -7.38
CA HIS A 92 -17.82 -4.43 -8.56
C HIS A 92 -18.61 -5.39 -9.46
N ASN A 93 -18.93 -6.60 -9.02
CA ASN A 93 -19.63 -7.64 -9.78
C ASN A 93 -19.01 -7.92 -11.17
N ARG A 94 -17.69 -7.91 -11.26
CA ARG A 94 -16.93 -8.17 -12.50
C ARG A 94 -16.39 -9.59 -12.52
N ASN A 95 -16.71 -10.34 -13.55
CA ASN A 95 -16.14 -11.66 -13.80
C ASN A 95 -14.85 -11.51 -14.65
N ILE A 96 -13.69 -11.59 -14.01
CA ILE A 96 -12.39 -11.37 -14.62
C ILE A 96 -11.49 -12.57 -14.41
N LEU A 97 -10.81 -13.01 -15.47
CA LEU A 97 -9.80 -14.06 -15.40
C LEU A 97 -8.45 -13.45 -15.01
N LEU A 98 -7.98 -13.72 -13.80
CA LEU A 98 -6.65 -13.31 -13.37
C LEU A 98 -5.60 -14.30 -13.86
N LEU A 99 -4.71 -13.83 -14.72
CA LEU A 99 -3.62 -14.62 -15.28
C LEU A 99 -2.36 -14.44 -14.42
N GLY A 100 -2.10 -15.40 -13.55
CA GLY A 100 -0.94 -15.38 -12.66
C GLY A 100 0.37 -15.53 -13.43
N MET A 101 1.21 -14.50 -13.41
CA MET A 101 2.56 -14.51 -13.97
C MET A 101 3.62 -14.74 -12.90
N PRO A 102 4.72 -15.45 -13.20
CA PRO A 102 5.83 -15.56 -12.26
C PRO A 102 6.53 -14.21 -12.07
N PRO A 103 7.13 -13.94 -10.88
CA PRO A 103 7.90 -12.73 -10.64
C PRO A 103 9.23 -12.78 -11.40
N VAL A 104 9.26 -12.18 -12.60
CA VAL A 104 10.46 -12.11 -13.44
C VAL A 104 11.26 -10.84 -13.14
N GLY A 105 12.56 -10.98 -12.93
CA GLY A 105 13.47 -9.87 -12.61
C GLY A 105 13.65 -9.62 -11.11
N ARG A 106 14.67 -8.81 -10.77
CA ARG A 106 15.07 -8.54 -9.38
C ARG A 106 13.97 -7.83 -8.57
N VAL A 107 13.32 -6.85 -9.19
CA VAL A 107 12.34 -5.99 -8.53
C VAL A 107 11.07 -6.78 -8.16
N LEU A 108 10.50 -7.52 -9.12
CA LEU A 108 9.28 -8.30 -8.85
C LEU A 108 9.54 -9.45 -7.86
N ARG A 109 10.73 -10.06 -7.88
CA ARG A 109 11.12 -11.05 -6.86
C ARG A 109 11.26 -10.43 -5.47
N ALA A 110 11.78 -9.20 -5.35
CA ALA A 110 11.87 -8.50 -4.10
C ALA A 110 10.47 -8.17 -3.53
N TYR A 111 9.53 -7.78 -4.38
CA TYR A 111 8.14 -7.55 -3.97
C TYR A 111 7.42 -8.84 -3.56
N ALA A 112 7.67 -9.94 -4.26
CA ALA A 112 7.17 -11.25 -3.85
C ALA A 112 7.79 -11.74 -2.52
N ALA A 113 8.99 -11.27 -2.18
CA ALA A 113 9.63 -11.51 -0.89
C ALA A 113 9.20 -10.53 0.22
N GLY A 114 8.20 -9.66 -0.03
CA GLY A 114 7.64 -8.76 0.97
C GLY A 114 8.35 -7.41 1.12
N LEU A 115 9.13 -6.96 0.13
CA LEU A 115 9.82 -5.66 0.19
C LEU A 115 8.86 -4.47 0.42
N ASN A 116 7.59 -4.62 0.07
CA ASN A 116 6.54 -3.62 0.24
C ASN A 116 5.73 -3.76 1.54
N THR A 117 6.18 -4.60 2.46
CA THR A 117 5.51 -4.84 3.74
C THR A 117 6.43 -4.48 4.89
N ASN A 118 5.88 -4.03 6.00
CA ASN A 118 6.62 -3.77 7.23
C ASN A 118 5.78 -4.22 8.43
N LEU A 119 6.15 -5.36 9.01
CA LEU A 119 5.46 -5.95 10.16
C LEU A 119 5.78 -5.24 11.49
N GLU A 120 6.78 -4.36 11.50
CA GLU A 120 7.17 -3.55 12.67
C GLU A 120 6.61 -2.12 12.60
N ALA A 121 5.80 -1.81 11.59
CA ALA A 121 5.17 -0.52 11.42
C ALA A 121 4.04 -0.29 12.43
N ASP A 122 3.72 0.97 12.71
CA ASP A 122 2.44 1.32 13.31
C ASP A 122 1.33 0.96 12.31
N LEU A 123 0.24 0.35 12.79
CA LEU A 123 -0.81 -0.17 11.91
C LEU A 123 -2.05 0.75 11.92
N GLY A 124 -2.57 1.00 10.73
CA GLY A 124 -3.93 1.50 10.54
C GLY A 124 -4.96 0.42 10.87
N SER A 125 -6.22 0.80 10.92
CA SER A 125 -7.35 -0.05 11.28
C SER A 125 -8.24 -0.42 10.09
N ILE A 126 -8.26 0.41 9.04
CA ILE A 126 -9.14 0.23 7.89
C ILE A 126 -8.53 -0.80 6.93
N SER A 127 -9.20 -1.93 6.79
CA SER A 127 -8.82 -2.98 5.85
C SER A 127 -9.20 -2.64 4.41
N TRP A 128 -8.65 -3.38 3.44
CA TRP A 128 -8.99 -3.21 2.03
C TRP A 128 -10.47 -3.41 1.72
N SER A 129 -11.10 -4.41 2.31
CA SER A 129 -12.53 -4.68 2.13
C SER A 129 -13.41 -3.58 2.72
N GLU A 130 -13.12 -3.11 3.94
CA GLU A 130 -13.83 -2.00 4.56
C GLU A 130 -13.67 -0.70 3.75
N TRP A 131 -12.49 -0.48 3.20
CA TRP A 131 -12.24 0.67 2.34
C TRP A 131 -13.06 0.61 1.05
N LEU A 132 -13.15 -0.57 0.41
CA LEU A 132 -14.01 -0.76 -0.77
C LEU A 132 -15.48 -0.46 -0.46
N ASP A 133 -15.99 -1.00 0.65
CA ASP A 133 -17.38 -0.81 1.07
C ASP A 133 -17.74 0.67 1.34
N ALA A 134 -16.74 1.48 1.72
CA ALA A 134 -16.92 2.90 2.01
C ALA A 134 -16.76 3.82 0.78
N HIS A 135 -16.22 3.33 -0.33
CA HIS A 135 -15.84 4.16 -1.50
C HIS A 135 -16.48 3.67 -2.81
N ASP A 136 -17.70 3.20 -2.75
CA ASP A 136 -18.51 2.77 -3.91
C ASP A 136 -19.01 3.95 -4.76
#